data_145ec84531c9555e5fc263e47fbe173b
#
_entry.id   145ec84531c9555e5fc263e47fbe173b
#
_cell.length_a   1.000
_cell.length_b   1.000
_cell.length_c   1.000
_cell.angle_alpha   90.00
_cell.angle_beta   90.00
_cell.angle_gamma   90.00
#
_symmetry.space_group_name_H-M   'P 1'
#
loop_
_entity.id
_entity.type
_entity.pdbx_description
1 polymer ?
#
loop_
_entity_poly.entity_id
_entity_poly.type
_entity_poly.pdbx_seq_one_letter_code
_entity_poly.pdbx_strand_id
1 'polypeptide(L)'
;MGFQPVYVVDGARTPFLKGRNAPGPFAASDLAVQAGRALLIRQPFAPTDLDEVILGCASPSPDEVNIGRVVALRLGCGDKVPGWTVMRNCASGMQALDSAIANIQNGRAQLVLAGGVDALSHAPLLYSESMVRWFAQMMQARTIGQKAAQFAKLRPAQLLSPVIGLMKGLTDPVIGLLMGQTAENLAWRFDISRQEMDQYSVGSHQRAVAARAAGRFGEIVPLVDGQGQVHGNDDGVRADSSVAGLSKLKPFFDRRYGRVTPGNSSQITDGAAWLILASEAVVEQWRLAPLGKITDSQWAGLDPAQMGLGPVHATTPILQRHGLGLDDVDLWEINEAFAAQVLACLAAWESDAYCREQLDLPAALGSLSRARLNVDGGAIAVGHPVGASGARIVLHLLHALREARAKRGVAAICIGGGQGGAMLVETVA
;
A
#
# COMPACT_ATOMS: atom_id res chain seq x y z
N MET A 1 -27.13 12.93 -7.70
CA MET A 1 -27.40 11.55 -7.26
C MET A 1 -26.54 11.31 -6.03
N GLY A 2 -27.12 10.85 -4.90
CA GLY A 2 -26.32 10.52 -3.71
C GLY A 2 -25.39 9.35 -3.97
N PHE A 3 -24.26 9.32 -3.28
CA PHE A 3 -23.32 8.22 -3.29
C PHE A 3 -24.05 6.94 -2.80
N GLN A 4 -24.19 5.94 -3.67
CA GLN A 4 -24.73 4.65 -3.23
C GLN A 4 -23.64 3.86 -2.53
N PRO A 5 -23.87 3.36 -1.30
CA PRO A 5 -22.88 2.59 -0.56
C PRO A 5 -22.54 1.30 -1.31
N VAL A 6 -21.25 0.96 -1.33
CA VAL A 6 -20.76 -0.32 -1.85
C VAL A 6 -20.32 -1.17 -0.68
N TYR A 7 -20.83 -2.38 -0.62
CA TYR A 7 -20.57 -3.30 0.49
C TYR A 7 -19.25 -4.03 0.29
N VAL A 8 -18.48 -4.14 1.36
CA VAL A 8 -17.32 -5.02 1.46
C VAL A 8 -17.80 -6.32 2.07
N VAL A 9 -17.94 -7.34 1.24
CA VAL A 9 -18.47 -8.65 1.66
C VAL A 9 -17.49 -9.37 2.55
N ASP A 10 -16.24 -9.47 2.10
CA ASP A 10 -15.16 -10.20 2.76
C ASP A 10 -13.82 -9.72 2.23
N GLY A 11 -12.73 -10.15 2.88
CA GLY A 11 -11.40 -9.87 2.40
C GLY A 11 -10.36 -10.83 2.99
N ALA A 12 -9.21 -10.89 2.34
CA ALA A 12 -8.08 -11.69 2.80
C ALA A 12 -6.77 -11.04 2.35
N ARG A 13 -5.72 -11.26 3.12
CA ARG A 13 -4.36 -10.87 2.73
C ARG A 13 -3.36 -11.98 3.01
N THR A 14 -2.25 -11.92 2.33
CA THR A 14 -1.09 -12.71 2.73
C THR A 14 -0.43 -12.12 3.99
N PRO A 15 0.37 -12.87 4.73
CA PRO A 15 1.41 -12.26 5.54
C PRO A 15 2.30 -11.41 4.64
N PHE A 16 2.84 -10.31 5.16
CA PHE A 16 3.82 -9.50 4.44
C PHE A 16 5.22 -10.01 4.74
N LEU A 17 5.93 -10.44 3.69
CA LEU A 17 7.23 -11.07 3.79
C LEU A 17 8.33 -10.07 3.48
N LYS A 18 9.29 -9.93 4.37
CA LYS A 18 10.37 -8.95 4.25
C LYS A 18 11.35 -9.30 3.14
N GLY A 19 11.64 -8.36 2.26
CA GLY A 19 12.72 -8.46 1.28
C GLY A 19 14.10 -8.55 1.99
N ARG A 20 14.89 -9.58 1.66
CA ARG A 20 16.18 -9.90 2.31
C ARG A 20 17.35 -9.90 1.33
N ASN A 21 17.41 -8.89 0.46
CA ASN A 21 18.45 -8.74 -0.58
C ASN A 21 18.51 -9.90 -1.60
N ALA A 22 17.44 -10.66 -1.71
CA ALA A 22 17.25 -11.72 -2.70
C ALA A 22 15.77 -11.81 -3.05
N PRO A 23 15.39 -12.34 -4.23
CA PRO A 23 14.01 -12.64 -4.54
C PRO A 23 13.40 -13.55 -3.47
N GLY A 24 12.20 -13.20 -3.01
CA GLY A 24 11.41 -14.00 -2.08
C GLY A 24 10.88 -15.28 -2.72
N PRO A 25 10.23 -16.17 -1.93
CA PRO A 25 9.75 -17.46 -2.42
C PRO A 25 8.52 -17.38 -3.34
N PHE A 26 7.91 -16.21 -3.50
CA PHE A 26 6.68 -16.03 -4.26
C PHE A 26 6.79 -14.89 -5.25
N ALA A 27 6.38 -15.12 -6.50
CA ALA A 27 6.08 -14.04 -7.44
C ALA A 27 4.82 -13.27 -7.02
N ALA A 28 4.62 -12.07 -7.56
CA ALA A 28 3.46 -11.27 -7.22
C ALA A 28 2.12 -11.99 -7.50
N SER A 29 2.00 -12.65 -8.64
CA SER A 29 0.79 -13.42 -8.95
C SER A 29 0.58 -14.62 -8.02
N ASP A 30 1.63 -15.25 -7.48
CA ASP A 30 1.50 -16.35 -6.53
C ASP A 30 0.90 -15.88 -5.21
N LEU A 31 1.36 -14.73 -4.69
CA LEU A 31 0.81 -14.08 -3.50
C LEU A 31 -0.67 -13.77 -3.69
N ALA A 32 -1.02 -13.11 -4.80
CA ALA A 32 -2.39 -12.74 -5.12
C ALA A 32 -3.30 -13.97 -5.28
N VAL A 33 -2.81 -15.04 -5.95
CA VAL A 33 -3.58 -16.27 -6.17
C VAL A 33 -3.82 -17.04 -4.87
N GLN A 34 -2.82 -17.18 -4.00
CA GLN A 34 -3.01 -17.91 -2.74
C GLN A 34 -4.04 -17.22 -1.84
N ALA A 35 -3.93 -15.89 -1.63
CA ALA A 35 -4.90 -15.14 -0.83
C ALA A 35 -6.29 -15.11 -1.49
N GLY A 36 -6.35 -14.85 -2.80
CA GLY A 36 -7.62 -14.78 -3.54
C GLY A 36 -8.34 -16.13 -3.59
N ARG A 37 -7.62 -17.25 -3.74
CA ARG A 37 -8.22 -18.59 -3.71
C ARG A 37 -8.81 -18.91 -2.34
N ALA A 38 -8.09 -18.63 -1.26
CA ALA A 38 -8.60 -18.85 0.09
C ALA A 38 -9.81 -17.95 0.40
N LEU A 39 -9.85 -16.74 -0.15
CA LEU A 39 -10.99 -15.83 -0.03
C LEU A 39 -12.21 -16.36 -0.80
N LEU A 40 -12.04 -16.77 -2.06
CA LEU A 40 -13.15 -17.19 -2.93
C LEU A 40 -13.76 -18.53 -2.54
N ILE A 41 -12.96 -19.48 -2.04
CA ILE A 41 -13.46 -20.82 -1.66
C ILE A 41 -14.46 -20.80 -0.52
N ARG A 42 -14.46 -19.75 0.30
CA ARG A 42 -15.40 -19.58 1.43
C ARG A 42 -16.66 -18.80 1.08
N GLN A 43 -16.78 -18.39 -0.21
CA GLN A 43 -17.95 -17.64 -0.67
C GLN A 43 -19.04 -18.57 -1.18
N PRO A 44 -20.34 -18.17 -1.13
CA PRO A 44 -21.45 -18.99 -1.64
C PRO A 44 -21.57 -18.94 -3.17
N PHE A 45 -20.78 -18.14 -3.87
CA PHE A 45 -20.75 -17.99 -5.32
C PHE A 45 -19.42 -18.53 -5.91
N ALA A 46 -19.42 -18.86 -7.20
CA ALA A 46 -18.23 -19.33 -7.88
C ALA A 46 -17.36 -18.16 -8.35
N PRO A 47 -16.04 -18.37 -8.57
CA PRO A 47 -15.18 -17.33 -9.17
C PRO A 47 -15.68 -16.80 -10.51
N THR A 48 -16.43 -17.61 -11.26
CA THR A 48 -17.03 -17.25 -12.55
C THR A 48 -18.25 -16.33 -12.43
N ASP A 49 -18.79 -16.13 -11.23
CA ASP A 49 -19.92 -15.23 -10.97
C ASP A 49 -19.45 -13.79 -10.71
N LEU A 50 -18.14 -13.57 -10.61
CA LEU A 50 -17.56 -12.23 -10.57
C LEU A 50 -17.75 -11.50 -11.90
N ASP A 51 -18.12 -10.23 -11.83
CA ASP A 51 -18.20 -9.38 -13.02
C ASP A 51 -16.82 -8.90 -13.49
N GLU A 52 -15.88 -8.71 -12.55
CA GLU A 52 -14.57 -8.14 -12.83
C GLU A 52 -13.55 -8.44 -11.73
N VAL A 53 -12.26 -8.49 -12.11
CA VAL A 53 -11.12 -8.54 -11.19
C VAL A 53 -10.24 -7.31 -11.42
N ILE A 54 -10.05 -6.48 -10.39
CA ILE A 54 -9.20 -5.28 -10.45
C ILE A 54 -8.06 -5.41 -9.46
N LEU A 55 -6.83 -5.43 -9.97
CA LEU A 55 -5.64 -5.64 -9.14
C LEU A 55 -4.66 -4.47 -9.23
N GLY A 56 -4.45 -3.79 -8.11
CA GLY A 56 -3.42 -2.78 -7.97
C GLY A 56 -2.02 -3.42 -7.91
N CYS A 57 -1.09 -2.92 -8.72
CA CYS A 57 0.30 -3.34 -8.67
C CYS A 57 1.20 -2.15 -9.05
N ALA A 58 2.15 -1.81 -8.18
CA ALA A 58 3.05 -0.69 -8.43
C ALA A 58 4.33 -1.11 -9.16
N SER A 59 4.71 -2.40 -9.07
CA SER A 59 5.93 -2.93 -9.69
C SER A 59 5.67 -4.28 -10.35
N PRO A 60 4.84 -4.32 -11.42
CA PRO A 60 4.55 -5.58 -12.11
C PRO A 60 5.82 -6.12 -12.77
N SER A 61 6.00 -7.45 -12.72
CA SER A 61 7.05 -8.13 -13.48
C SER A 61 6.81 -7.97 -14.99
N PRO A 62 7.86 -7.87 -15.82
CA PRO A 62 7.72 -7.95 -17.28
C PRO A 62 6.98 -9.21 -17.79
N ASP A 63 7.01 -10.30 -17.03
CA ASP A 63 6.30 -11.55 -17.37
C ASP A 63 4.80 -11.46 -17.03
N GLU A 64 4.38 -10.52 -16.20
CA GLU A 64 3.03 -10.39 -15.67
C GLU A 64 2.50 -8.95 -15.81
N VAL A 65 2.70 -8.32 -16.96
CA VAL A 65 2.40 -6.88 -17.16
C VAL A 65 0.94 -6.54 -16.82
N ASN A 66 -0.03 -7.34 -17.27
CA ASN A 66 -1.42 -7.26 -16.80
C ASN A 66 -1.68 -8.34 -15.74
N ILE A 67 -1.06 -8.19 -14.59
CA ILE A 67 -1.16 -9.17 -13.49
C ILE A 67 -2.61 -9.39 -13.04
N GLY A 68 -3.49 -8.40 -13.13
CA GLY A 68 -4.93 -8.54 -12.82
C GLY A 68 -5.59 -9.61 -13.69
N ARG A 69 -5.27 -9.66 -14.99
CA ARG A 69 -5.80 -10.72 -15.88
C ARG A 69 -5.16 -12.07 -15.62
N VAL A 70 -3.85 -12.10 -15.41
CA VAL A 70 -3.13 -13.33 -15.08
C VAL A 70 -3.73 -13.98 -13.83
N VAL A 71 -3.94 -13.19 -12.79
CA VAL A 71 -4.50 -13.66 -11.53
C VAL A 71 -5.95 -14.10 -11.67
N ALA A 72 -6.80 -13.35 -12.39
CA ALA A 72 -8.20 -13.73 -12.64
C ALA A 72 -8.30 -15.13 -13.26
N LEU A 73 -7.47 -15.43 -14.28
CA LEU A 73 -7.43 -16.75 -14.92
C LEU A 73 -6.93 -17.83 -13.95
N ARG A 74 -5.89 -17.54 -13.17
CA ARG A 74 -5.33 -18.51 -12.19
C ARG A 74 -6.27 -18.79 -11.01
N LEU A 75 -7.17 -17.84 -10.68
CA LEU A 75 -8.22 -18.00 -9.66
C LEU A 75 -9.40 -18.85 -10.17
N GLY A 76 -9.46 -19.14 -11.47
CA GLY A 76 -10.56 -19.90 -12.07
C GLY A 76 -11.79 -19.05 -12.41
N CYS A 77 -11.63 -17.72 -12.56
CA CYS A 77 -12.74 -16.85 -13.00
C CYS A 77 -13.18 -17.09 -14.44
N GLY A 78 -12.45 -17.92 -15.19
CA GLY A 78 -12.75 -18.24 -16.59
C GLY A 78 -12.34 -17.13 -17.55
N ASP A 79 -12.65 -17.35 -18.83
CA ASP A 79 -12.28 -16.45 -19.93
C ASP A 79 -13.20 -15.22 -20.06
N LYS A 80 -14.42 -15.31 -19.53
CA LYS A 80 -15.45 -14.26 -19.64
C LYS A 80 -15.30 -13.15 -18.61
N VAL A 81 -14.75 -13.43 -17.42
CA VAL A 81 -14.53 -12.41 -16.39
C VAL A 81 -13.32 -11.56 -16.76
N PRO A 82 -13.48 -10.27 -17.08
CA PRO A 82 -12.35 -9.40 -17.40
C PRO A 82 -11.48 -9.17 -16.15
N GLY A 83 -10.16 -9.01 -16.38
CA GLY A 83 -9.21 -8.66 -15.34
C GLY A 83 -8.23 -7.62 -15.84
N TRP A 84 -7.92 -6.63 -15.02
CA TRP A 84 -6.99 -5.58 -15.37
C TRP A 84 -6.21 -5.05 -14.17
N THR A 85 -5.13 -4.33 -14.47
CA THR A 85 -4.19 -3.84 -13.47
C THR A 85 -4.26 -2.32 -13.41
N VAL A 86 -4.29 -1.78 -12.19
CA VAL A 86 -4.24 -0.34 -11.95
C VAL A 86 -2.97 0.03 -11.19
N MET A 87 -2.40 1.20 -11.51
CA MET A 87 -1.23 1.73 -10.83
C MET A 87 -1.47 3.16 -10.34
N ARG A 88 -1.33 3.35 -9.04
CA ARG A 88 -1.25 4.65 -8.35
C ARG A 88 -0.22 4.56 -7.23
N ASN A 89 0.98 4.09 -7.55
CA ASN A 89 2.07 3.88 -6.59
C ASN A 89 1.55 3.23 -5.28
N CYS A 90 1.81 3.83 -4.11
CA CYS A 90 1.43 3.28 -2.80
C CYS A 90 -0.08 3.05 -2.61
N ALA A 91 -0.92 3.70 -3.38
CA ALA A 91 -2.38 3.55 -3.31
C ALA A 91 -2.98 2.70 -4.42
N SER A 92 -2.19 1.91 -5.16
CA SER A 92 -2.72 1.08 -6.27
C SER A 92 -3.85 0.16 -5.81
N GLY A 93 -3.73 -0.50 -4.65
CA GLY A 93 -4.78 -1.32 -4.08
C GLY A 93 -6.04 -0.53 -3.69
N MET A 94 -5.87 0.65 -3.10
CA MET A 94 -7.00 1.55 -2.81
C MET A 94 -7.67 2.06 -4.09
N GLN A 95 -6.89 2.35 -5.14
CA GLN A 95 -7.44 2.71 -6.45
C GLN A 95 -8.22 1.56 -7.10
N ALA A 96 -7.78 0.32 -6.90
CA ALA A 96 -8.56 -0.83 -7.36
C ALA A 96 -9.93 -0.88 -6.69
N LEU A 97 -10.01 -0.61 -5.39
CA LEU A 97 -11.28 -0.51 -4.66
C LEU A 97 -12.13 0.65 -5.19
N ASP A 98 -11.55 1.84 -5.39
CA ASP A 98 -12.24 3.01 -5.90
C ASP A 98 -12.79 2.78 -7.31
N SER A 99 -12.03 2.11 -8.17
CA SER A 99 -12.47 1.72 -9.51
C SER A 99 -13.63 0.73 -9.48
N ALA A 100 -13.58 -0.26 -8.57
CA ALA A 100 -14.68 -1.21 -8.35
C ALA A 100 -15.95 -0.50 -7.86
N ILE A 101 -15.80 0.43 -6.90
CA ILE A 101 -16.90 1.27 -6.41
C ILE A 101 -17.54 2.03 -7.55
N ALA A 102 -16.74 2.70 -8.36
CA ALA A 102 -17.25 3.46 -9.52
C ALA A 102 -18.00 2.56 -10.53
N ASN A 103 -17.49 1.36 -10.81
CA ASN A 103 -18.15 0.41 -11.71
C ASN A 103 -19.48 -0.10 -11.13
N ILE A 104 -19.53 -0.39 -9.83
CA ILE A 104 -20.77 -0.84 -9.16
C ILE A 104 -21.80 0.30 -9.13
N GLN A 105 -21.41 1.51 -8.76
CA GLN A 105 -22.31 2.66 -8.68
C GLN A 105 -22.86 3.08 -10.03
N ASN A 106 -22.10 2.88 -11.10
CA ASN A 106 -22.53 3.14 -12.47
C ASN A 106 -23.31 1.96 -13.11
N GLY A 107 -23.56 0.89 -12.36
CA GLY A 107 -24.29 -0.29 -12.83
C GLY A 107 -23.56 -1.12 -13.89
N ARG A 108 -22.23 -0.96 -14.02
CA ARG A 108 -21.39 -1.74 -14.93
C ARG A 108 -20.99 -3.10 -14.36
N ALA A 109 -20.94 -3.20 -13.04
CA ALA A 109 -20.65 -4.40 -12.30
C ALA A 109 -21.53 -4.46 -11.04
N GLN A 110 -21.67 -5.64 -10.46
CA GLN A 110 -22.42 -5.87 -9.24
C GLN A 110 -21.58 -6.57 -8.17
N LEU A 111 -20.61 -7.40 -8.60
CA LEU A 111 -19.74 -8.22 -7.77
C LEU A 111 -18.32 -8.18 -8.30
N VAL A 112 -17.41 -7.55 -7.57
CA VAL A 112 -16.03 -7.29 -8.02
C VAL A 112 -15.03 -7.81 -6.99
N LEU A 113 -14.00 -8.52 -7.47
CA LEU A 113 -12.81 -8.81 -6.67
C LEU A 113 -11.78 -7.71 -6.92
N ALA A 114 -11.51 -6.90 -5.91
CA ALA A 114 -10.57 -5.79 -6.01
C ALA A 114 -9.51 -5.84 -4.90
N GLY A 115 -8.29 -5.44 -5.20
CA GLY A 115 -7.22 -5.47 -4.22
C GLY A 115 -5.89 -5.00 -4.76
N GLY A 116 -4.80 -5.46 -4.15
CA GLY A 116 -3.47 -5.07 -4.59
C GLY A 116 -2.39 -6.08 -4.21
N VAL A 117 -1.28 -6.03 -4.93
CA VAL A 117 -0.13 -6.91 -4.75
C VAL A 117 1.16 -6.21 -5.16
N ASP A 118 2.24 -6.50 -4.48
CA ASP A 118 3.61 -6.35 -4.99
C ASP A 118 4.52 -7.43 -4.42
N ALA A 119 5.50 -7.85 -5.20
CA ALA A 119 6.65 -8.61 -4.78
C ALA A 119 7.91 -7.74 -4.98
N LEU A 120 8.16 -6.80 -4.04
CA LEU A 120 9.25 -5.82 -4.16
C LEU A 120 10.64 -6.48 -4.08
N SER A 121 10.74 -7.67 -3.50
CA SER A 121 11.97 -8.48 -3.50
C SER A 121 12.35 -8.98 -4.90
N HIS A 122 11.39 -9.03 -5.83
CA HIS A 122 11.57 -9.38 -7.24
C HIS A 122 11.78 -8.18 -8.14
N ALA A 123 11.98 -6.96 -7.58
CA ALA A 123 12.22 -5.77 -8.38
C ALA A 123 13.42 -5.98 -9.33
N PRO A 124 13.27 -5.67 -10.64
CA PRO A 124 14.26 -6.03 -11.64
C PRO A 124 15.54 -5.21 -11.50
N LEU A 125 16.66 -5.82 -11.85
CA LEU A 125 17.90 -5.12 -12.19
C LEU A 125 17.86 -4.78 -13.68
N LEU A 126 18.03 -3.51 -14.01
CA LEU A 126 17.95 -3.00 -15.36
C LEU A 126 19.36 -2.63 -15.88
N TYR A 127 19.54 -2.72 -17.18
CA TYR A 127 20.71 -2.17 -17.82
C TYR A 127 20.57 -0.65 -18.04
N SER A 128 21.68 0.06 -17.98
CA SER A 128 21.73 1.47 -18.39
C SER A 128 21.43 1.63 -19.88
N GLU A 129 20.96 2.81 -20.29
CA GLU A 129 20.72 3.09 -21.73
C GLU A 129 21.94 2.85 -22.61
N SER A 130 23.14 3.10 -22.09
CA SER A 130 24.38 2.84 -22.83
C SER A 130 24.55 1.34 -23.09
N MET A 131 24.20 0.48 -22.15
CA MET A 131 24.24 -0.96 -22.33
C MET A 131 23.14 -1.44 -23.28
N VAL A 132 21.93 -0.90 -23.17
CA VAL A 132 20.84 -1.22 -24.11
C VAL A 132 21.26 -0.88 -25.54
N ARG A 133 21.86 0.29 -25.77
CA ARG A 133 22.42 0.68 -27.09
C ARG A 133 23.55 -0.25 -27.54
N TRP A 134 24.43 -0.66 -26.63
CA TRP A 134 25.51 -1.59 -26.94
C TRP A 134 24.93 -2.98 -27.36
N PHE A 135 23.96 -3.52 -26.66
CA PHE A 135 23.29 -4.77 -27.05
C PHE A 135 22.63 -4.65 -28.43
N ALA A 136 21.91 -3.55 -28.69
CA ALA A 136 21.26 -3.32 -29.97
C ALA A 136 22.29 -3.29 -31.13
N GLN A 137 23.44 -2.60 -30.94
CA GLN A 137 24.54 -2.57 -31.93
C GLN A 137 25.18 -3.95 -32.10
N MET A 138 25.37 -4.70 -31.02
CA MET A 138 25.86 -6.07 -31.07
C MET A 138 24.95 -7.00 -31.87
N MET A 139 23.63 -6.90 -31.68
CA MET A 139 22.64 -7.69 -32.45
C MET A 139 22.62 -7.33 -33.93
N GLN A 140 22.91 -6.06 -34.28
CA GLN A 140 22.97 -5.62 -35.67
C GLN A 140 24.29 -6.03 -36.37
N ALA A 141 25.34 -6.37 -35.62
CA ALA A 141 26.65 -6.76 -36.15
C ALA A 141 26.54 -8.14 -36.85
N ARG A 142 26.72 -8.17 -38.18
CA ARG A 142 26.58 -9.37 -39.01
C ARG A 142 27.89 -10.15 -39.17
N THR A 143 29.04 -9.50 -39.06
CA THR A 143 30.37 -10.12 -39.25
C THR A 143 31.11 -10.31 -37.94
N ILE A 144 32.01 -11.29 -37.86
CA ILE A 144 32.87 -11.53 -36.70
C ILE A 144 33.72 -10.28 -36.37
N GLY A 145 34.25 -9.57 -37.38
CA GLY A 145 34.98 -8.33 -37.19
C GLY A 145 34.13 -7.21 -36.56
N GLN A 146 32.87 -7.06 -36.99
CA GLN A 146 31.93 -6.09 -36.39
C GLN A 146 31.61 -6.45 -34.95
N LYS A 147 31.38 -7.73 -34.63
CA LYS A 147 31.13 -8.21 -33.27
C LYS A 147 32.35 -7.94 -32.38
N ALA A 148 33.54 -8.28 -32.82
CA ALA A 148 34.80 -8.01 -32.10
C ALA A 148 35.00 -6.52 -31.81
N ALA A 149 34.74 -5.65 -32.81
CA ALA A 149 34.79 -4.20 -32.64
C ALA A 149 33.78 -3.66 -31.61
N GLN A 150 32.58 -4.27 -31.51
CA GLN A 150 31.62 -3.90 -30.48
C GLN A 150 32.05 -4.41 -29.09
N PHE A 151 32.59 -5.62 -28.98
CA PHE A 151 33.17 -6.10 -27.72
C PHE A 151 34.29 -5.21 -27.20
N ALA A 152 35.15 -4.69 -28.06
CA ALA A 152 36.22 -3.78 -27.68
C ALA A 152 35.72 -2.44 -27.09
N LYS A 153 34.47 -2.06 -27.37
CA LYS A 153 33.83 -0.86 -26.82
C LYS A 153 33.19 -1.10 -25.44
N LEU A 154 33.03 -2.36 -25.04
CA LEU A 154 32.40 -2.71 -23.77
C LEU A 154 33.29 -2.34 -22.60
N ARG A 155 32.80 -1.52 -21.69
CA ARG A 155 33.49 -1.19 -20.44
C ARG A 155 32.96 -2.14 -19.33
N PRO A 156 33.84 -2.90 -18.66
CA PRO A 156 33.42 -3.83 -17.59
C PRO A 156 32.54 -3.17 -16.50
N ALA A 157 32.86 -1.92 -16.15
CA ALA A 157 32.05 -1.14 -15.18
C ALA A 157 30.58 -0.97 -15.60
N GLN A 158 30.26 -0.96 -16.89
CA GLN A 158 28.87 -0.82 -17.37
C GLN A 158 28.05 -2.11 -17.13
N LEU A 159 28.71 -3.28 -17.20
CA LEU A 159 28.08 -4.57 -16.87
C LEU A 159 27.87 -4.72 -15.37
N LEU A 160 28.83 -4.23 -14.56
CA LEU A 160 28.84 -4.42 -13.10
C LEU A 160 28.05 -3.34 -12.35
N SER A 161 27.46 -2.36 -13.05
CA SER A 161 26.67 -1.27 -12.45
C SER A 161 25.23 -1.29 -13.01
N PRO A 162 24.42 -2.29 -12.65
CA PRO A 162 23.03 -2.33 -13.06
C PRO A 162 22.24 -1.19 -12.40
N VAL A 163 21.15 -0.78 -13.04
CA VAL A 163 20.19 0.14 -12.47
C VAL A 163 19.24 -0.66 -11.58
N ILE A 164 19.21 -0.34 -10.29
CA ILE A 164 18.32 -1.01 -9.34
C ILE A 164 16.90 -0.46 -9.55
N GLY A 165 16.01 -1.29 -10.12
CA GLY A 165 14.63 -0.89 -10.44
C GLY A 165 13.87 -0.35 -9.23
N LEU A 166 13.99 -1.01 -8.08
CA LEU A 166 13.38 -0.56 -6.83
C LEU A 166 13.80 0.88 -6.45
N MET A 167 15.10 1.18 -6.50
CA MET A 167 15.60 2.53 -6.18
C MET A 167 15.10 3.59 -7.17
N LYS A 168 14.93 3.22 -8.43
CA LYS A 168 14.31 4.09 -9.44
C LYS A 168 12.84 4.36 -9.11
N GLY A 169 12.08 3.33 -8.73
CA GLY A 169 10.68 3.47 -8.34
C GLY A 169 10.47 4.28 -7.05
N LEU A 170 11.45 4.25 -6.14
CA LEU A 170 11.44 5.03 -4.88
C LEU A 170 12.02 6.45 -5.02
N THR A 171 12.42 6.85 -6.23
CA THR A 171 12.90 8.20 -6.55
C THR A 171 11.85 8.92 -7.38
N ASP A 172 11.40 10.07 -6.91
CA ASP A 172 10.47 10.90 -7.67
C ASP A 172 11.18 11.42 -8.96
N PRO A 173 10.62 11.17 -10.14
CA PRO A 173 11.28 11.54 -11.40
C PRO A 173 11.23 13.05 -11.70
N VAL A 174 10.33 13.80 -11.06
CA VAL A 174 10.14 15.24 -11.30
C VAL A 174 11.08 16.06 -10.44
N ILE A 175 11.13 15.76 -9.14
CA ILE A 175 11.95 16.52 -8.18
C ILE A 175 13.26 15.84 -7.81
N GLY A 176 13.49 14.60 -8.25
CA GLY A 176 14.73 13.85 -8.03
C GLY A 176 14.96 13.40 -6.59
N LEU A 177 13.98 13.51 -5.70
CA LEU A 177 14.10 13.12 -4.29
C LEU A 177 13.69 11.67 -4.10
N LEU A 178 14.43 10.95 -3.25
CA LEU A 178 13.98 9.68 -2.70
C LEU A 178 12.77 9.91 -1.76
N MET A 179 11.88 8.94 -1.67
CA MET A 179 10.69 9.03 -0.80
C MET A 179 11.06 9.34 0.67
N GLY A 180 12.16 8.78 1.18
CA GLY A 180 12.63 9.11 2.53
C GLY A 180 13.20 10.52 2.66
N GLN A 181 13.68 11.16 1.58
CA GLN A 181 14.07 12.56 1.60
C GLN A 181 12.85 13.48 1.71
N THR A 182 11.72 13.11 1.10
CA THR A 182 10.46 13.85 1.32
C THR A 182 9.98 13.73 2.77
N ALA A 183 10.21 12.58 3.43
CA ALA A 183 9.93 12.40 4.84
C ALA A 183 10.86 13.26 5.74
N GLU A 184 12.14 13.42 5.37
CA GLU A 184 13.06 14.38 6.03
C GLU A 184 12.52 15.81 5.92
N ASN A 185 12.02 16.24 4.75
CA ASN A 185 11.42 17.56 4.56
C ASN A 185 10.27 17.80 5.56
N LEU A 186 9.43 16.79 5.78
CA LEU A 186 8.33 16.88 6.74
C LEU A 186 8.81 16.91 8.19
N ALA A 187 9.82 16.11 8.53
CA ALA A 187 10.42 16.14 9.84
C ALA A 187 10.98 17.52 10.19
N TRP A 188 11.59 18.21 9.21
CA TRP A 188 12.07 19.58 9.37
C TRP A 188 10.93 20.61 9.43
N ARG A 189 9.95 20.52 8.53
CA ARG A 189 8.85 21.48 8.45
C ARG A 189 8.02 21.53 9.72
N PHE A 190 7.76 20.39 10.35
CA PHE A 190 6.93 20.27 11.54
C PHE A 190 7.74 20.03 12.82
N ASP A 191 9.06 20.26 12.76
CA ASP A 191 10.01 20.08 13.87
C ASP A 191 9.87 18.73 14.61
N ILE A 192 9.63 17.66 13.86
CA ILE A 192 9.50 16.31 14.40
C ILE A 192 10.90 15.77 14.72
N SER A 193 11.13 15.47 15.98
CA SER A 193 12.42 14.97 16.44
C SER A 193 12.64 13.50 16.06
N ARG A 194 13.91 13.10 16.02
CA ARG A 194 14.29 11.70 15.85
C ARG A 194 13.69 10.82 16.96
N GLN A 195 13.65 11.30 18.18
CA GLN A 195 13.11 10.56 19.32
C GLN A 195 11.61 10.30 19.18
N GLU A 196 10.82 11.26 18.74
CA GLU A 196 9.39 11.09 18.49
C GLU A 196 9.11 10.03 17.40
N MET A 197 9.90 10.07 16.31
CA MET A 197 9.80 9.08 15.25
C MET A 197 10.15 7.66 15.75
N ASP A 198 11.21 7.52 16.53
CA ASP A 198 11.62 6.24 17.08
C ASP A 198 10.61 5.71 18.10
N GLN A 199 10.03 6.58 18.96
CA GLN A 199 8.95 6.23 19.89
C GLN A 199 7.69 5.77 19.14
N TYR A 200 7.29 6.48 18.10
CA TYR A 200 6.15 6.10 17.27
C TYR A 200 6.36 4.72 16.65
N SER A 201 7.55 4.47 16.11
CA SER A 201 7.91 3.20 15.46
C SER A 201 7.92 2.03 16.43
N VAL A 202 8.48 2.21 17.63
CA VAL A 202 8.40 1.19 18.70
C VAL A 202 6.95 0.89 19.05
N GLY A 203 6.12 1.93 19.17
CA GLY A 203 4.67 1.77 19.41
C GLY A 203 3.96 0.97 18.33
N SER A 204 4.30 1.19 17.04
CA SER A 204 3.76 0.39 15.94
C SER A 204 4.09 -1.11 16.09
N HIS A 205 5.36 -1.44 16.36
CA HIS A 205 5.76 -2.83 16.62
C HIS A 205 5.07 -3.44 17.83
N GLN A 206 4.98 -2.71 18.94
CA GLN A 206 4.34 -3.20 20.17
C GLN A 206 2.85 -3.50 19.96
N ARG A 207 2.14 -2.61 19.25
CA ARG A 207 0.72 -2.83 18.87
C ARG A 207 0.58 -4.05 17.97
N ALA A 208 1.44 -4.24 16.97
CA ALA A 208 1.40 -5.40 16.09
C ALA A 208 1.67 -6.72 16.85
N VAL A 209 2.58 -6.72 17.82
CA VAL A 209 2.83 -7.86 18.70
C VAL A 209 1.60 -8.19 19.55
N ALA A 210 0.99 -7.18 20.17
CA ALA A 210 -0.22 -7.33 20.98
C ALA A 210 -1.40 -7.82 20.14
N ALA A 211 -1.60 -7.26 18.95
CA ALA A 211 -2.64 -7.66 18.01
C ALA A 211 -2.50 -9.12 17.57
N ARG A 212 -1.26 -9.55 17.26
CA ARG A 212 -0.97 -10.95 16.93
C ARG A 212 -1.29 -11.88 18.10
N ALA A 213 -0.86 -11.53 19.30
CA ALA A 213 -1.13 -12.33 20.50
C ALA A 213 -2.63 -12.45 20.81
N ALA A 214 -3.40 -11.41 20.48
CA ALA A 214 -4.86 -11.38 20.62
C ALA A 214 -5.62 -12.01 19.45
N GLY A 215 -4.94 -12.51 18.40
CA GLY A 215 -5.57 -13.12 17.23
C GLY A 215 -6.29 -12.13 16.28
N ARG A 216 -5.95 -10.83 16.35
CA ARG A 216 -6.65 -9.77 15.58
C ARG A 216 -6.29 -9.68 14.10
N PHE A 217 -5.35 -10.48 13.62
CA PHE A 217 -5.01 -10.57 12.19
C PHE A 217 -5.70 -11.76 11.51
N GLY A 218 -7.01 -11.93 11.75
CA GLY A 218 -7.80 -13.01 11.16
C GLY A 218 -7.93 -12.96 9.63
N GLU A 219 -7.61 -11.82 9.02
CA GLU A 219 -7.57 -11.65 7.57
C GLU A 219 -6.34 -12.27 6.90
N ILE A 220 -5.32 -12.71 7.66
CA ILE A 220 -4.12 -13.33 7.11
C ILE A 220 -4.40 -14.78 6.70
N VAL A 221 -4.10 -15.06 5.44
CA VAL A 221 -4.09 -16.42 4.87
C VAL A 221 -2.64 -16.91 4.87
N PRO A 222 -2.33 -18.03 5.56
CA PRO A 222 -1.00 -18.62 5.51
C PRO A 222 -0.62 -19.02 4.08
N LEU A 223 0.63 -18.75 3.71
CA LEU A 223 1.21 -19.13 2.41
C LEU A 223 2.04 -20.40 2.57
N VAL A 224 2.06 -21.22 1.53
CA VAL A 224 2.95 -22.38 1.44
C VAL A 224 3.86 -22.20 0.24
N ASP A 225 5.18 -22.22 0.45
CA ASP A 225 6.16 -22.07 -0.61
C ASP A 225 6.46 -23.38 -1.33
N GLY A 226 7.26 -23.32 -2.41
CA GLY A 226 7.64 -24.48 -3.21
C GLY A 226 8.46 -25.54 -2.46
N GLN A 227 8.91 -25.26 -1.25
CA GLN A 227 9.64 -26.17 -0.36
C GLN A 227 8.73 -26.76 0.73
N GLY A 228 7.45 -26.38 0.76
CA GLY A 228 6.49 -26.79 1.78
C GLY A 228 6.58 -26.00 3.09
N GLN A 229 7.35 -24.91 3.14
CA GLN A 229 7.43 -24.07 4.33
C GLN A 229 6.16 -23.20 4.41
N VAL A 230 5.58 -23.13 5.63
CA VAL A 230 4.41 -22.32 5.91
C VAL A 230 4.83 -20.95 6.43
N HIS A 231 4.32 -19.89 5.80
CA HIS A 231 4.48 -18.50 6.21
C HIS A 231 3.12 -17.99 6.70
N GLY A 232 2.94 -17.86 8.00
CA GLY A 232 1.64 -17.54 8.62
C GLY A 232 1.57 -16.16 9.29
N ASN A 233 2.67 -15.41 9.32
CA ASN A 233 2.73 -14.11 10.01
C ASN A 233 3.53 -13.08 9.23
N ASP A 234 3.21 -11.80 9.44
CA ASP A 234 4.06 -10.70 8.98
C ASP A 234 5.45 -10.83 9.63
N ASP A 235 6.49 -11.05 8.83
CA ASP A 235 7.83 -11.39 9.32
C ASP A 235 8.70 -10.16 9.63
N GLY A 236 8.16 -8.97 9.39
CA GLY A 236 8.77 -7.68 9.73
C GLY A 236 8.61 -7.26 11.19
N VAL A 237 7.62 -7.82 11.92
CA VAL A 237 7.26 -7.41 13.28
C VAL A 237 8.38 -7.79 14.27
N ARG A 238 8.81 -6.82 15.10
CA ARG A 238 9.91 -6.98 16.06
C ARG A 238 9.41 -6.79 17.49
N ALA A 239 9.34 -7.86 18.24
CA ALA A 239 8.94 -7.84 19.65
C ALA A 239 9.98 -7.14 20.55
N ASP A 240 11.25 -7.15 20.15
CA ASP A 240 12.39 -6.56 20.85
C ASP A 240 12.66 -5.10 20.47
N SER A 241 11.78 -4.48 19.66
CA SER A 241 11.95 -3.08 19.25
C SER A 241 11.95 -2.16 20.46
N SER A 242 12.96 -1.27 20.53
CA SER A 242 13.11 -0.30 21.60
C SER A 242 13.70 1.01 21.11
N VAL A 243 13.37 2.13 21.76
CA VAL A 243 13.94 3.44 21.43
C VAL A 243 15.47 3.43 21.54
N ALA A 244 16.01 2.77 22.57
CA ALA A 244 17.46 2.62 22.74
C ALA A 244 18.12 1.80 21.61
N GLY A 245 17.40 0.84 21.04
CA GLY A 245 17.85 0.09 19.86
C GLY A 245 17.81 0.95 18.59
N LEU A 246 16.70 1.65 18.36
CA LEU A 246 16.50 2.47 17.17
C LEU A 246 17.44 3.69 17.15
N SER A 247 17.73 4.30 18.30
CA SER A 247 18.61 5.48 18.39
C SER A 247 20.03 5.22 17.86
N LYS A 248 20.48 3.97 17.86
CA LYS A 248 21.80 3.56 17.33
C LYS A 248 21.85 3.53 15.80
N LEU A 249 20.71 3.54 15.13
CA LEU A 249 20.64 3.51 13.66
C LEU A 249 21.05 4.87 13.10
N LYS A 250 21.85 4.84 12.04
CA LYS A 250 22.26 6.06 11.35
C LYS A 250 21.17 6.51 10.37
N PRO A 251 20.96 7.83 10.20
CA PRO A 251 20.12 8.36 9.13
C PRO A 251 20.55 7.81 7.77
N PHE A 252 19.58 7.48 6.93
CA PHE A 252 19.86 6.85 5.64
C PHE A 252 19.75 7.82 4.46
N PHE A 253 18.76 8.70 4.48
CA PHE A 253 18.42 9.57 3.36
C PHE A 253 19.16 10.91 3.36
N ASP A 254 19.47 11.44 4.54
CA ASP A 254 20.45 12.51 4.76
C ASP A 254 21.40 12.07 5.86
N ARG A 255 22.63 11.71 5.46
CA ARG A 255 23.61 11.16 6.40
C ARG A 255 24.16 12.18 7.39
N ARG A 256 24.04 13.47 7.10
CA ARG A 256 24.64 14.55 7.92
C ARG A 256 23.65 15.16 8.90
N TYR A 257 22.46 15.44 8.43
CA TYR A 257 21.44 16.20 9.19
C TYR A 257 20.11 15.45 9.33
N GLY A 258 19.99 14.28 8.70
CA GLY A 258 18.75 13.54 8.65
C GLY A 258 18.33 12.95 9.99
N ARG A 259 17.05 12.66 10.07
CA ARG A 259 16.36 12.03 11.22
C ARG A 259 15.72 10.71 10.84
N VAL A 260 15.50 10.46 9.53
CA VAL A 260 14.83 9.26 9.01
C VAL A 260 15.82 8.11 8.86
N THR A 261 15.46 6.96 9.44
CA THR A 261 16.29 5.75 9.46
C THR A 261 15.49 4.55 8.97
N PRO A 262 16.14 3.42 8.67
CA PRO A 262 15.43 2.17 8.38
C PRO A 262 14.53 1.70 9.54
N GLY A 263 14.78 2.14 10.78
CA GLY A 263 14.01 1.77 11.96
C GLY A 263 12.73 2.59 12.16
N ASN A 264 12.63 3.78 11.55
CA ASN A 264 11.45 4.64 11.60
C ASN A 264 10.81 4.84 10.21
N SER A 265 11.04 3.87 9.33
CA SER A 265 10.49 3.76 7.98
C SER A 265 9.83 2.39 7.81
N SER A 266 8.86 2.31 6.90
CA SER A 266 8.28 1.03 6.51
C SER A 266 9.30 0.12 5.83
N GLN A 267 9.12 -1.19 5.98
CA GLN A 267 10.01 -2.19 5.42
C GLN A 267 9.60 -2.51 3.98
N ILE A 268 10.59 -2.82 3.13
CA ILE A 268 10.36 -3.38 1.79
C ILE A 268 9.86 -4.80 1.98
N THR A 269 8.66 -5.08 1.49
CA THR A 269 7.99 -6.36 1.67
C THR A 269 7.24 -6.80 0.42
N ASP A 270 6.95 -8.10 0.37
CA ASP A 270 6.11 -8.76 -0.61
C ASP A 270 4.76 -9.09 0.04
N GLY A 271 3.66 -8.91 -0.66
CA GLY A 271 2.35 -9.23 -0.12
C GLY A 271 1.19 -8.85 -1.02
N ALA A 272 0.03 -9.44 -0.75
CA ALA A 272 -1.23 -9.18 -1.45
C ALA A 272 -2.37 -8.98 -0.45
N ALA A 273 -3.35 -8.15 -0.83
CA ALA A 273 -4.59 -7.96 -0.09
C ALA A 273 -5.77 -7.84 -1.05
N TRP A 274 -6.87 -8.51 -0.74
CA TRP A 274 -8.09 -8.56 -1.54
C TRP A 274 -9.32 -8.21 -0.72
N LEU A 275 -10.29 -7.57 -1.38
CA LEU A 275 -11.65 -7.36 -0.89
C LEU A 275 -12.64 -7.77 -1.98
N ILE A 276 -13.76 -8.33 -1.58
CA ILE A 276 -14.91 -8.57 -2.45
C ILE A 276 -15.88 -7.42 -2.23
N LEU A 277 -16.15 -6.67 -3.30
CA LEU A 277 -17.09 -5.57 -3.28
C LEU A 277 -18.37 -5.96 -4.00
N ALA A 278 -19.51 -5.61 -3.42
CA ALA A 278 -20.83 -5.95 -3.95
C ALA A 278 -21.81 -4.80 -3.85
N SER A 279 -22.76 -4.77 -4.79
CA SER A 279 -23.96 -3.96 -4.69
C SER A 279 -24.92 -4.53 -3.63
N GLU A 280 -25.87 -3.73 -3.16
CA GLU A 280 -26.92 -4.16 -2.25
C GLU A 280 -27.73 -5.34 -2.80
N ALA A 281 -28.07 -5.31 -4.08
CA ALA A 281 -28.80 -6.37 -4.76
C ALA A 281 -28.09 -7.73 -4.68
N VAL A 282 -26.76 -7.75 -4.84
CA VAL A 282 -25.95 -8.98 -4.72
C VAL A 282 -25.86 -9.45 -3.29
N VAL A 283 -25.73 -8.51 -2.33
CA VAL A 283 -25.74 -8.84 -0.89
C VAL A 283 -27.05 -9.55 -0.52
N GLU A 284 -28.19 -9.04 -0.97
CA GLU A 284 -29.50 -9.65 -0.75
C GLU A 284 -29.67 -10.99 -1.48
N GLN A 285 -29.30 -11.04 -2.77
CA GLN A 285 -29.40 -12.23 -3.61
C GLN A 285 -28.68 -13.43 -2.99
N TRP A 286 -27.46 -13.23 -2.54
CA TRP A 286 -26.61 -14.30 -1.98
C TRP A 286 -26.69 -14.39 -0.45
N ARG A 287 -27.51 -13.53 0.19
CA ARG A 287 -27.66 -13.44 1.66
C ARG A 287 -26.29 -13.29 2.34
N LEU A 288 -25.45 -12.41 1.80
CA LEU A 288 -24.11 -12.18 2.30
C LEU A 288 -24.16 -11.42 3.64
N ALA A 289 -23.13 -11.61 4.46
CA ALA A 289 -22.93 -10.88 5.72
C ALA A 289 -21.72 -9.94 5.60
N PRO A 290 -21.86 -8.72 5.04
CA PRO A 290 -20.75 -7.83 4.75
C PRO A 290 -19.96 -7.46 6.02
N LEU A 291 -18.65 -7.25 5.84
CA LEU A 291 -17.77 -6.68 6.87
C LEU A 291 -18.16 -5.23 7.19
N GLY A 292 -18.56 -4.50 6.16
CA GLY A 292 -18.97 -3.12 6.23
C GLY A 292 -19.24 -2.56 4.85
N LYS A 293 -19.21 -1.25 4.72
CA LYS A 293 -19.41 -0.52 3.46
C LYS A 293 -18.40 0.60 3.33
N ILE A 294 -18.03 0.93 2.09
CA ILE A 294 -17.29 2.14 1.77
C ILE A 294 -18.31 3.22 1.43
N THR A 295 -18.29 4.32 2.19
CA THR A 295 -19.29 5.39 2.08
C THR A 295 -18.77 6.61 1.33
N ASP A 296 -17.46 6.80 1.24
CA ASP A 296 -16.84 7.88 0.48
C ASP A 296 -15.39 7.56 0.16
N SER A 297 -14.88 8.17 -0.91
CA SER A 297 -13.48 8.13 -1.29
C SER A 297 -13.02 9.49 -1.80
N GLN A 298 -11.75 9.82 -1.62
CA GLN A 298 -11.16 11.07 -2.08
C GLN A 298 -9.70 10.90 -2.46
N TRP A 299 -9.33 11.54 -3.55
CA TRP A 299 -7.95 11.70 -4.01
C TRP A 299 -7.55 13.16 -3.94
N ALA A 300 -6.28 13.41 -3.62
CA ALA A 300 -5.72 14.76 -3.59
C ALA A 300 -4.34 14.78 -4.26
N GLY A 301 -4.02 15.90 -4.89
CA GLY A 301 -2.67 16.24 -5.37
C GLY A 301 -2.05 17.30 -4.48
N LEU A 302 -0.72 17.25 -4.29
CA LEU A 302 0.05 18.23 -3.52
C LEU A 302 1.51 18.26 -4.02
N ASP A 303 2.31 19.15 -3.45
CA ASP A 303 3.75 19.22 -3.73
C ASP A 303 4.43 17.86 -3.54
N PRO A 304 5.08 17.27 -4.57
CA PRO A 304 5.78 16.00 -4.46
C PRO A 304 6.84 15.98 -3.35
N ALA A 305 7.47 17.12 -3.05
CA ALA A 305 8.46 17.22 -1.96
C ALA A 305 7.84 17.03 -0.56
N GLN A 306 6.51 17.06 -0.47
CA GLN A 306 5.73 16.92 0.75
C GLN A 306 4.67 15.81 0.63
N MET A 307 4.88 14.81 -0.23
CA MET A 307 3.93 13.76 -0.53
C MET A 307 3.32 13.09 0.70
N GLY A 308 4.05 13.04 1.81
CA GLY A 308 3.61 12.43 3.06
C GLY A 308 2.39 13.10 3.70
N LEU A 309 2.06 14.33 3.32
CA LEU A 309 0.83 15.03 3.76
C LEU A 309 -0.41 14.67 2.92
N GLY A 310 -0.26 13.80 1.92
CA GLY A 310 -1.37 13.31 1.10
C GLY A 310 -2.59 12.84 1.90
N PRO A 311 -2.45 12.10 3.01
CA PRO A 311 -3.56 11.71 3.88
C PRO A 311 -4.38 12.90 4.39
N VAL A 312 -3.74 14.01 4.76
CA VAL A 312 -4.41 15.23 5.24
C VAL A 312 -5.28 15.83 4.14
N HIS A 313 -4.71 16.00 2.95
CA HIS A 313 -5.41 16.59 1.80
C HIS A 313 -6.53 15.72 1.25
N ALA A 314 -6.41 14.40 1.35
CA ALA A 314 -7.46 13.49 0.91
C ALA A 314 -8.57 13.30 1.96
N THR A 315 -8.22 13.29 3.24
CA THR A 315 -9.20 13.06 4.32
C THR A 315 -10.06 14.29 4.63
N THR A 316 -9.45 15.48 4.66
CA THR A 316 -10.16 16.71 5.07
C THR A 316 -11.42 16.98 4.23
N PRO A 317 -11.43 16.86 2.89
CA PRO A 317 -12.66 17.03 2.12
C PRO A 317 -13.75 15.97 2.43
N ILE A 318 -13.38 14.74 2.79
CA ILE A 318 -14.34 13.71 3.22
C ILE A 318 -15.01 14.18 4.52
N LEU A 319 -14.21 14.59 5.51
CA LEU A 319 -14.76 15.06 6.79
C LEU A 319 -15.70 16.25 6.61
N GLN A 320 -15.31 17.22 5.76
CA GLN A 320 -16.16 18.38 5.45
C GLN A 320 -17.49 17.98 4.80
N ARG A 321 -17.47 17.08 3.79
CA ARG A 321 -18.71 16.63 3.09
C ARG A 321 -19.68 15.93 4.03
N HIS A 322 -19.16 15.22 5.02
CA HIS A 322 -19.97 14.49 5.99
C HIS A 322 -20.25 15.25 7.29
N GLY A 323 -19.74 16.49 7.43
CA GLY A 323 -19.89 17.30 8.63
C GLY A 323 -19.23 16.67 9.87
N LEU A 324 -18.08 16.00 9.68
CA LEU A 324 -17.37 15.25 10.72
C LEU A 324 -16.14 16.00 11.19
N GLY A 325 -15.88 15.97 12.49
CA GLY A 325 -14.58 16.25 13.07
C GLY A 325 -13.72 15.00 13.21
N LEU A 326 -12.46 15.17 13.66
CA LEU A 326 -11.56 14.04 13.89
C LEU A 326 -12.09 13.08 14.97
N ASP A 327 -12.82 13.59 15.95
CA ASP A 327 -13.37 12.80 17.05
C ASP A 327 -14.65 12.03 16.69
N ASP A 328 -15.31 12.36 15.59
CA ASP A 328 -16.48 11.66 15.07
C ASP A 328 -16.12 10.38 14.30
N VAL A 329 -14.83 10.11 14.14
CA VAL A 329 -14.28 8.90 13.52
C VAL A 329 -13.71 8.02 14.63
N ASP A 330 -14.23 6.80 14.76
CA ASP A 330 -13.89 5.91 15.86
C ASP A 330 -12.46 5.36 15.74
N LEU A 331 -12.07 4.89 14.54
CA LEU A 331 -10.76 4.33 14.28
C LEU A 331 -10.15 4.88 12.99
N TRP A 332 -8.82 4.94 12.96
CA TRP A 332 -8.03 5.47 11.86
C TRP A 332 -6.93 4.50 11.43
N GLU A 333 -6.78 4.33 10.13
CA GLU A 333 -5.62 3.68 9.51
C GLU A 333 -4.93 4.68 8.59
N ILE A 334 -3.81 5.25 9.01
CA ILE A 334 -2.93 6.04 8.15
C ILE A 334 -1.72 5.16 7.82
N ASN A 335 -1.51 4.85 6.53
CA ASN A 335 -0.38 4.02 6.14
C ASN A 335 0.94 4.64 6.61
N GLU A 336 1.72 3.87 7.35
CA GLU A 336 2.98 4.31 7.96
C GLU A 336 4.15 4.13 6.98
N ALA A 337 4.19 4.90 5.89
CA ALA A 337 5.35 4.88 5.02
C ALA A 337 6.63 5.31 5.78
N PHE A 338 6.49 6.34 6.60
CA PHE A 338 7.51 6.86 7.52
C PHE A 338 6.85 7.38 8.80
N ALA A 339 7.51 7.21 9.95
CA ALA A 339 7.02 7.80 11.21
C ALA A 339 6.90 9.33 11.12
N ALA A 340 7.90 10.00 10.50
CA ALA A 340 7.88 11.43 10.23
C ALA A 340 6.62 11.85 9.46
N GLN A 341 6.22 11.05 8.46
CA GLN A 341 5.07 11.34 7.61
C GLN A 341 3.75 11.27 8.41
N VAL A 342 3.56 10.25 9.24
CA VAL A 342 2.33 10.15 10.05
C VAL A 342 2.28 11.26 11.08
N LEU A 343 3.38 11.53 11.78
CA LEU A 343 3.46 12.60 12.77
C LEU A 343 3.23 13.97 12.14
N ALA A 344 3.72 14.19 10.91
CA ALA A 344 3.45 15.43 10.16
C ALA A 344 1.96 15.58 9.80
N CYS A 345 1.25 14.50 9.49
CA CYS A 345 -0.20 14.55 9.26
C CYS A 345 -0.95 15.01 10.52
N LEU A 346 -0.56 14.49 11.69
CA LEU A 346 -1.16 14.90 12.96
C LEU A 346 -0.89 16.39 13.24
N ALA A 347 0.37 16.82 13.12
CA ALA A 347 0.77 18.21 13.34
C ALA A 347 0.11 19.17 12.33
N ALA A 348 -0.12 18.73 11.09
CA ALA A 348 -0.80 19.55 10.08
C ALA A 348 -2.25 19.86 10.45
N TRP A 349 -3.00 18.88 10.97
CA TRP A 349 -4.37 19.11 11.45
C TRP A 349 -4.44 19.95 12.71
N GLU A 350 -3.41 19.94 13.56
CA GLU A 350 -3.29 20.78 14.77
C GLU A 350 -2.84 22.21 14.45
N SER A 351 -2.32 22.47 13.26
CA SER A 351 -1.78 23.77 12.87
C SER A 351 -2.84 24.68 12.25
N ASP A 352 -3.19 25.77 12.95
CA ASP A 352 -4.07 26.83 12.42
C ASP A 352 -3.57 27.39 11.08
N ALA A 353 -2.27 27.68 10.99
CA ALA A 353 -1.68 28.22 9.78
C ALA A 353 -1.80 27.23 8.61
N TYR A 354 -1.45 25.95 8.83
CA TYR A 354 -1.54 24.93 7.79
C TYR A 354 -2.98 24.72 7.33
N CYS A 355 -3.91 24.62 8.29
CA CYS A 355 -5.33 24.40 7.98
C CYS A 355 -5.92 25.55 7.15
N ARG A 356 -5.58 26.80 7.47
CA ARG A 356 -6.04 27.98 6.72
C ARG A 356 -5.40 28.07 5.34
N GLU A 357 -4.08 27.90 5.25
CA GLU A 357 -3.32 28.15 4.02
C GLU A 357 -3.40 27.00 3.01
N GLN A 358 -3.53 25.76 3.50
CA GLN A 358 -3.38 24.57 2.67
C GLN A 358 -4.66 23.73 2.56
N LEU A 359 -5.62 23.90 3.47
CA LEU A 359 -6.83 23.08 3.55
C LEU A 359 -8.13 23.90 3.44
N ASP A 360 -8.03 25.22 3.24
CA ASP A 360 -9.17 26.15 3.18
C ASP A 360 -10.12 26.04 4.39
N LEU A 361 -9.56 25.75 5.57
CA LEU A 361 -10.28 25.67 6.83
C LEU A 361 -10.20 27.00 7.60
N PRO A 362 -11.23 27.36 8.38
CA PRO A 362 -11.19 28.60 9.19
C PRO A 362 -10.23 28.54 10.38
N ALA A 363 -9.89 27.33 10.85
CA ALA A 363 -9.04 27.07 12.00
C ALA A 363 -8.43 25.67 11.93
N ALA A 364 -7.57 25.30 12.89
CA ALA A 364 -7.10 23.94 13.07
C ALA A 364 -8.27 22.95 13.16
N LEU A 365 -8.11 21.79 12.52
CA LEU A 365 -9.12 20.71 12.57
C LEU A 365 -9.15 20.05 13.95
N GLY A 366 -8.02 20.09 14.67
CA GLY A 366 -7.85 19.54 16.01
C GLY A 366 -6.80 18.44 16.09
N SER A 367 -6.74 17.78 17.25
CA SER A 367 -5.78 16.71 17.54
C SER A 367 -6.42 15.35 17.36
N LEU A 368 -5.80 14.50 16.56
CA LEU A 368 -6.20 13.09 16.42
C LEU A 368 -5.57 12.25 17.52
N SER A 369 -6.42 11.60 18.33
CA SER A 369 -5.96 10.69 19.39
C SER A 369 -5.17 9.50 18.84
N ARG A 370 -3.92 9.35 19.29
CA ARG A 370 -3.06 8.21 18.94
C ARG A 370 -3.63 6.84 19.38
N ALA A 371 -4.54 6.84 20.36
CA ALA A 371 -5.20 5.60 20.80
C ALA A 371 -6.21 5.06 19.77
N ARG A 372 -6.65 5.91 18.83
CA ARG A 372 -7.57 5.52 17.74
C ARG A 372 -6.83 5.28 16.41
N LEU A 373 -5.52 5.57 16.37
CA LEU A 373 -4.72 5.52 15.15
C LEU A 373 -3.89 4.23 15.09
N ASN A 374 -4.02 3.46 13.99
CA ASN A 374 -3.24 2.25 13.71
C ASN A 374 -3.20 1.33 14.95
N VAL A 375 -4.38 1.02 15.48
CA VAL A 375 -4.55 0.36 16.80
C VAL A 375 -3.85 -0.98 16.92
N ASP A 376 -3.62 -1.65 15.80
CA ASP A 376 -2.95 -2.94 15.70
C ASP A 376 -1.55 -2.86 15.07
N GLY A 377 -0.95 -1.66 15.09
CA GLY A 377 0.30 -1.36 14.39
C GLY A 377 0.07 -1.09 12.91
N GLY A 378 1.11 -0.70 12.19
CA GLY A 378 1.02 -0.32 10.78
C GLY A 378 2.25 -0.74 9.99
N ALA A 379 2.44 -0.10 8.82
CA ALA A 379 3.44 -0.50 7.83
C ALA A 379 4.90 -0.48 8.33
N ILE A 380 5.22 0.29 9.36
CA ILE A 380 6.56 0.25 10.00
C ILE A 380 6.80 -1.14 10.59
N ALA A 381 5.80 -1.73 11.22
CA ALA A 381 5.89 -3.04 11.82
C ALA A 381 5.61 -4.17 10.83
N VAL A 382 4.47 -4.13 10.14
CA VAL A 382 4.02 -5.24 9.28
C VAL A 382 4.61 -5.21 7.88
N GLY A 383 5.08 -4.05 7.39
CA GLY A 383 5.64 -3.87 6.05
C GLY A 383 4.74 -3.09 5.11
N HIS A 384 5.30 -2.74 3.93
CA HIS A 384 4.65 -1.92 2.92
C HIS A 384 4.84 -2.50 1.51
N PRO A 385 4.15 -3.60 1.15
CA PRO A 385 4.05 -3.98 -0.26
C PRO A 385 3.22 -2.89 -0.95
N VAL A 386 3.88 -2.07 -1.76
CA VAL A 386 3.38 -0.76 -2.23
C VAL A 386 1.99 -0.89 -2.85
N GLY A 387 1.80 -1.83 -3.78
CA GLY A 387 0.52 -2.06 -4.45
C GLY A 387 -0.58 -2.64 -3.55
N ALA A 388 -0.22 -3.38 -2.49
CA ALA A 388 -1.19 -4.04 -1.61
C ALA A 388 -1.69 -3.15 -0.46
N SER A 389 -0.85 -2.20 -0.01
CA SER A 389 -1.08 -1.50 1.27
C SER A 389 -2.38 -0.71 1.33
N GLY A 390 -2.80 -0.09 0.21
CA GLY A 390 -4.07 0.64 0.17
C GLY A 390 -5.29 -0.25 0.42
N ALA A 391 -5.29 -1.48 -0.11
CA ALA A 391 -6.34 -2.46 0.16
C ALA A 391 -6.22 -3.03 1.58
N ARG A 392 -5.00 -3.29 2.07
CA ARG A 392 -4.74 -3.80 3.41
C ARG A 392 -5.31 -2.88 4.49
N ILE A 393 -5.05 -1.56 4.41
CA ILE A 393 -5.53 -0.63 5.45
C ILE A 393 -7.06 -0.55 5.51
N VAL A 394 -7.74 -0.63 4.36
CA VAL A 394 -9.21 -0.65 4.30
C VAL A 394 -9.75 -1.94 4.91
N LEU A 395 -9.20 -3.09 4.53
CA LEU A 395 -9.60 -4.39 5.04
C LEU A 395 -9.40 -4.49 6.55
N HIS A 396 -8.19 -4.17 7.02
CA HIS A 396 -7.86 -4.28 8.45
C HIS A 396 -8.70 -3.32 9.31
N LEU A 397 -8.93 -2.09 8.83
CA LEU A 397 -9.77 -1.12 9.52
C LEU A 397 -11.19 -1.65 9.74
N LEU A 398 -11.79 -2.32 8.74
CA LEU A 398 -13.11 -2.93 8.89
C LEU A 398 -13.12 -4.05 9.94
N HIS A 399 -12.08 -4.88 10.00
CA HIS A 399 -11.93 -5.88 11.04
C HIS A 399 -11.78 -5.23 12.43
N ALA A 400 -10.92 -4.22 12.56
CA ALA A 400 -10.71 -3.51 13.83
C ALA A 400 -11.98 -2.81 14.33
N LEU A 401 -12.75 -2.18 13.43
CA LEU A 401 -14.04 -1.57 13.76
C LEU A 401 -15.03 -2.60 14.30
N ARG A 402 -15.15 -3.76 13.65
CA ARG A 402 -16.06 -4.83 14.10
C ARG A 402 -15.66 -5.37 15.46
N GLU A 403 -14.38 -5.61 15.69
CA GLU A 403 -13.88 -6.10 16.97
C GLU A 403 -14.11 -5.07 18.09
N ALA A 404 -13.88 -3.79 17.82
CA ALA A 404 -14.14 -2.71 18.76
C ALA A 404 -15.63 -2.38 18.92
N ARG A 405 -16.52 -2.99 18.12
CA ARG A 405 -17.96 -2.64 18.02
C ARG A 405 -18.13 -1.14 17.72
N ALA A 406 -17.25 -0.60 16.95
CA ALA A 406 -17.23 0.78 16.49
C ALA A 406 -17.89 0.91 15.11
N LYS A 407 -18.33 2.11 14.76
CA LYS A 407 -19.15 2.33 13.58
C LYS A 407 -18.33 2.80 12.38
N ARG A 408 -17.45 3.77 12.57
CA ARG A 408 -16.87 4.57 11.48
C ARG A 408 -15.36 4.64 11.54
N GLY A 409 -14.73 4.49 10.38
CA GLY A 409 -13.29 4.61 10.26
C GLY A 409 -12.84 5.31 8.99
N VAL A 410 -11.63 5.86 9.02
CA VAL A 410 -10.96 6.44 7.86
C VAL A 410 -9.66 5.71 7.60
N ALA A 411 -9.49 5.19 6.38
CA ALA A 411 -8.24 4.67 5.86
C ALA A 411 -7.61 5.70 4.92
N ALA A 412 -6.36 6.10 5.17
CA ALA A 412 -5.67 7.11 4.36
C ALA A 412 -4.23 6.70 4.04
N ILE A 413 -3.75 7.10 2.87
CA ILE A 413 -2.42 6.73 2.37
C ILE A 413 -1.77 7.87 1.61
N CYS A 414 -0.48 8.11 1.88
CA CYS A 414 0.38 8.99 1.08
C CYS A 414 0.88 8.25 -0.16
N ILE A 415 1.14 9.00 -1.23
CA ILE A 415 1.47 8.43 -2.53
C ILE A 415 2.66 9.19 -3.12
N GLY A 416 3.69 8.47 -3.53
CA GLY A 416 4.82 9.06 -4.26
C GLY A 416 4.35 9.80 -5.52
N GLY A 417 4.98 10.94 -5.81
CA GLY A 417 4.55 11.87 -6.86
C GLY A 417 3.64 12.99 -6.35
N GLY A 418 3.50 13.16 -5.03
CA GLY A 418 2.71 14.24 -4.44
C GLY A 418 1.20 14.00 -4.53
N GLN A 419 0.73 12.86 -4.04
CA GLN A 419 -0.70 12.56 -3.99
C GLN A 419 -1.09 11.96 -2.63
N GLY A 420 -2.40 11.94 -2.36
CA GLY A 420 -3.02 11.25 -1.23
C GLY A 420 -4.31 10.55 -1.62
N GLY A 421 -4.65 9.51 -0.91
CA GLY A 421 -5.93 8.83 -1.02
C GLY A 421 -6.53 8.59 0.35
N ALA A 422 -7.86 8.64 0.46
CA ALA A 422 -8.60 8.31 1.68
C ALA A 422 -9.94 7.65 1.36
N MET A 423 -10.38 6.76 2.24
CA MET A 423 -11.69 6.13 2.20
C MET A 423 -12.34 6.19 3.57
N LEU A 424 -13.62 6.58 3.59
CA LEU A 424 -14.49 6.51 4.74
C LEU A 424 -15.23 5.19 4.70
N VAL A 425 -15.15 4.42 5.77
CA VAL A 425 -15.80 3.11 5.90
C VAL A 425 -16.72 3.07 7.12
N GLU A 426 -17.78 2.29 7.03
CA GLU A 426 -18.70 2.05 8.15
C GLU A 426 -18.99 0.56 8.28
N THR A 427 -19.12 0.08 9.52
CA THR A 427 -19.67 -1.26 9.78
C THR A 427 -21.15 -1.29 9.43
N VAL A 428 -21.66 -2.45 9.05
CA VAL A 428 -23.11 -2.71 8.91
C VAL A 428 -23.61 -3.36 10.19
N ALA A 429 -24.85 -3.02 10.56
CA ALA A 429 -25.49 -3.52 11.77
C ALA A 429 -25.78 -5.03 11.71
#